data_27dc5b6f1f6a256e0389c746e286cb93
#
_entry.id   27dc5b6f1f6a256e0389c746e286cb93
#
_cell.length_a   1.000
_cell.length_b   1.000
_cell.length_c   1.000
_cell.angle_alpha   90.00
_cell.angle_beta   90.00
_cell.angle_gamma   90.00
#
_symmetry.space_group_name_H-M   'P 1'
#
loop_
_entity.id
_entity.type
_entity.pdbx_description
1 polymer ?
#
loop_
_entity_poly.entity_id
_entity_poly.type
_entity_poly.pdbx_seq_one_letter_code
_entity_poly.pdbx_strand_id
1 'polypeptide(L)'
;MIVAMDIGNTNIKAAVFEGSRLVKRWRCATDPAMTSDQYGIIMADLFRYHNLNMQAVEGIMISSVVPTINYTIEHMCRDYFHLEPRLLVPGMKTGLNIRYENPRELGSDRIANAVAVSTLYGGPSIFIDFGTATTYGVVSAKTEFLGGAIGPGLRMMNRALSTGTAKLPSIELVLPPQVIGKTTVSNIQAGILYGYIGSVEKIVGQMKQELGGENIRVIATGGMAHLVKSNSDVIDEINPDLTLTGLRLIYERNIG
;
A
#
# COMPACT_ATOMS: atom_id res chain seq x y z
N MET A 1 -7.32 14.86 -16.23
CA MET A 1 -7.12 13.59 -15.48
C MET A 1 -5.86 13.67 -14.62
N ILE A 2 -5.83 12.92 -13.50
CA ILE A 2 -4.64 12.81 -12.64
C ILE A 2 -4.18 11.34 -12.64
N VAL A 3 -2.87 11.13 -12.70
CA VAL A 3 -2.26 9.82 -12.51
C VAL A 3 -1.63 9.74 -11.11
N ALA A 4 -2.01 8.75 -10.32
CA ALA A 4 -1.36 8.42 -9.05
C ALA A 4 -0.53 7.14 -9.24
N MET A 5 0.72 7.15 -8.79
CA MET A 5 1.62 6.00 -8.85
C MET A 5 2.20 5.69 -7.48
N ASP A 6 2.10 4.43 -7.05
CA ASP A 6 2.70 3.91 -5.83
C ASP A 6 3.79 2.90 -6.21
N ILE A 7 5.05 3.29 -5.99
CA ILE A 7 6.25 2.53 -6.37
C ILE A 7 6.74 1.74 -5.15
N GLY A 8 6.30 0.50 -5.09
CA GLY A 8 6.73 -0.45 -4.07
C GLY A 8 7.89 -1.34 -4.54
N ASN A 9 8.53 -2.06 -3.61
CA ASN A 9 9.66 -2.97 -3.90
C ASN A 9 9.32 -4.11 -4.88
N THR A 10 8.06 -4.51 -4.98
CA THR A 10 7.64 -5.64 -5.82
C THR A 10 6.80 -5.20 -7.02
N ASN A 11 5.95 -4.20 -6.83
CA ASN A 11 5.05 -3.72 -7.87
C ASN A 11 4.95 -2.20 -7.85
N ILE A 12 4.82 -1.63 -9.04
CA ILE A 12 4.32 -0.28 -9.26
C ILE A 12 2.81 -0.40 -9.46
N LYS A 13 2.03 0.27 -8.64
CA LYS A 13 0.59 0.42 -8.81
C LYS A 13 0.33 1.79 -9.42
N ALA A 14 -0.54 1.89 -10.41
CA ALA A 14 -0.95 3.16 -10.99
C ALA A 14 -2.46 3.23 -11.14
N ALA A 15 -3.00 4.44 -11.01
CA ALA A 15 -4.41 4.73 -11.24
C ALA A 15 -4.61 6.06 -11.96
N VAL A 16 -5.62 6.10 -12.80
CA VAL A 16 -6.11 7.31 -13.46
C VAL A 16 -7.41 7.75 -12.78
N PHE A 17 -7.45 9.03 -12.42
CA PHE A 17 -8.62 9.66 -11.81
C PHE A 17 -9.16 10.80 -12.68
N GLU A 18 -10.48 10.92 -12.76
CA GLU A 18 -11.20 12.11 -13.23
C GLU A 18 -11.95 12.72 -12.04
N GLY A 19 -11.44 13.81 -11.52
CA GLY A 19 -11.86 14.32 -10.22
C GLY A 19 -11.69 13.25 -9.14
N SER A 20 -12.77 12.92 -8.43
CA SER A 20 -12.75 11.85 -7.40
C SER A 20 -12.99 10.44 -7.97
N ARG A 21 -13.39 10.32 -9.23
CA ARG A 21 -13.72 9.04 -9.85
C ARG A 21 -12.46 8.30 -10.28
N LEU A 22 -12.25 7.10 -9.74
CA LEU A 22 -11.27 6.16 -10.25
C LEU A 22 -11.74 5.62 -11.63
N VAL A 23 -11.02 5.98 -12.68
CA VAL A 23 -11.34 5.54 -14.05
C VAL A 23 -10.75 4.17 -14.30
N LYS A 24 -9.46 3.99 -14.00
CA LYS A 24 -8.76 2.73 -14.20
C LYS A 24 -7.59 2.61 -13.23
N ARG A 25 -7.25 1.37 -12.92
CA ARG A 25 -6.02 1.03 -12.19
C ARG A 25 -5.34 -0.18 -12.81
N TRP A 26 -4.05 -0.25 -12.66
CA TRP A 26 -3.21 -1.39 -13.04
C TRP A 26 -1.99 -1.50 -12.15
N ARG A 27 -1.25 -2.56 -12.33
CA ARG A 27 0.07 -2.72 -11.70
C ARG A 27 1.01 -3.43 -12.67
N CYS A 28 2.28 -3.07 -12.62
CA CYS A 28 3.37 -3.77 -13.26
C CYS A 28 4.43 -4.16 -12.21
N ALA A 29 5.35 -5.04 -12.57
CA ALA A 29 6.47 -5.38 -11.71
C ALA A 29 7.38 -4.16 -11.52
N THR A 30 7.98 -4.03 -10.35
CA THR A 30 9.09 -3.12 -10.13
C THR A 30 10.36 -3.83 -10.59
N ASP A 31 10.97 -3.34 -11.65
CA ASP A 31 12.22 -3.88 -12.19
C ASP A 31 13.26 -2.76 -12.31
N PRO A 32 14.30 -2.74 -11.44
CA PRO A 32 15.34 -1.72 -11.49
C PRO A 32 16.20 -1.74 -12.76
N ALA A 33 16.15 -2.80 -13.56
CA ALA A 33 16.88 -2.91 -14.81
C ALA A 33 16.12 -2.29 -16.01
N MET A 34 14.82 -1.99 -15.85
CA MET A 34 14.04 -1.35 -16.92
C MET A 34 14.43 0.12 -17.11
N THR A 35 14.46 0.53 -18.38
CA THR A 35 14.67 1.93 -18.78
C THR A 35 13.38 2.74 -18.70
N SER A 36 13.49 4.09 -18.78
CA SER A 36 12.35 5.00 -18.88
C SER A 36 11.48 4.66 -20.10
N ASP A 37 12.07 4.30 -21.23
CA ASP A 37 11.34 3.93 -22.43
C ASP A 37 10.53 2.64 -22.28
N GLN A 38 11.08 1.64 -21.59
CA GLN A 38 10.35 0.39 -21.33
C GLN A 38 9.12 0.64 -20.45
N TYR A 39 9.27 1.42 -19.38
CA TYR A 39 8.13 1.84 -18.57
C TYR A 39 7.15 2.72 -19.35
N GLY A 40 7.66 3.62 -20.20
CA GLY A 40 6.86 4.51 -21.04
C GLY A 40 6.00 3.75 -22.05
N ILE A 41 6.58 2.75 -22.74
CA ILE A 41 5.84 1.89 -23.66
C ILE A 41 4.76 1.10 -22.93
N ILE A 42 5.06 0.54 -21.74
CA ILE A 42 4.06 -0.15 -20.91
C ILE A 42 2.91 0.78 -20.56
N MET A 43 3.20 2.01 -20.13
CA MET A 43 2.16 2.99 -19.79
C MET A 43 1.35 3.39 -21.03
N ALA A 44 1.99 3.67 -22.16
CA ALA A 44 1.32 4.01 -23.41
C ALA A 44 0.39 2.88 -23.88
N ASP A 45 0.84 1.64 -23.81
CA ASP A 45 0.03 0.47 -24.17
C ASP A 45 -1.15 0.28 -23.22
N LEU A 46 -0.98 0.47 -21.90
CA LEU A 46 -2.07 0.39 -20.94
C LEU A 46 -3.11 1.49 -21.17
N PHE A 47 -2.68 2.72 -21.43
CA PHE A 47 -3.59 3.81 -21.77
C PHE A 47 -4.36 3.51 -23.06
N ARG A 48 -3.67 3.10 -24.11
CA ARG A 48 -4.28 2.73 -25.39
C ARG A 48 -5.27 1.56 -25.26
N TYR A 49 -4.89 0.51 -24.55
CA TYR A 49 -5.74 -0.66 -24.32
C TYR A 49 -7.04 -0.31 -23.59
N HIS A 50 -7.00 0.70 -22.73
CA HIS A 50 -8.18 1.15 -21.98
C HIS A 50 -8.88 2.36 -22.62
N ASN A 51 -8.51 2.74 -23.84
CA ASN A 51 -9.05 3.91 -24.56
C ASN A 51 -8.89 5.22 -23.77
N LEU A 52 -7.80 5.38 -23.04
CA LEU A 52 -7.46 6.59 -22.29
C LEU A 52 -6.46 7.43 -23.10
N ASN A 53 -6.67 8.75 -23.08
CA ASN A 53 -5.75 9.67 -23.74
C ASN A 53 -4.67 10.15 -22.74
N MET A 54 -3.41 9.78 -22.97
CA MET A 54 -2.27 10.22 -22.13
C MET A 54 -2.13 11.75 -22.11
N GLN A 55 -2.42 12.41 -23.23
CA GLN A 55 -2.32 13.87 -23.35
C GLN A 55 -3.39 14.63 -22.54
N ALA A 56 -4.43 13.94 -22.06
CA ALA A 56 -5.44 14.50 -21.17
C ALA A 56 -5.05 14.40 -19.69
N VAL A 57 -3.88 13.87 -19.38
CA VAL A 57 -3.31 13.87 -18.03
C VAL A 57 -2.76 15.26 -17.74
N GLU A 58 -3.17 15.85 -16.62
CA GLU A 58 -2.80 17.20 -16.18
C GLU A 58 -1.82 17.19 -15.02
N GLY A 59 -1.64 16.00 -14.41
CA GLY A 59 -0.71 15.88 -13.30
C GLY A 59 -0.47 14.45 -12.87
N ILE A 60 0.70 14.26 -12.28
CA ILE A 60 1.17 12.95 -11.82
C ILE A 60 1.67 13.09 -10.37
N MET A 61 1.16 12.23 -9.49
CA MET A 61 1.59 12.14 -8.09
C MET A 61 2.20 10.77 -7.82
N ILE A 62 3.40 10.75 -7.25
CA ILE A 62 4.18 9.53 -7.02
C ILE A 62 4.47 9.37 -5.53
N SER A 63 4.17 8.20 -4.99
CA SER A 63 4.78 7.66 -3.78
C SER A 63 5.87 6.67 -4.18
N SER A 64 7.03 6.73 -3.57
CA SER A 64 8.10 5.77 -3.84
C SER A 64 8.83 5.37 -2.56
N VAL A 65 9.00 4.06 -2.41
CA VAL A 65 9.89 3.44 -1.42
C VAL A 65 11.08 2.74 -2.09
N VAL A 66 11.33 3.04 -3.39
CA VAL A 66 12.41 2.48 -4.21
C VAL A 66 13.20 3.61 -4.87
N PRO A 67 14.06 4.32 -4.13
CA PRO A 67 14.78 5.51 -4.65
C PRO A 67 15.58 5.25 -5.92
N THR A 68 16.06 4.03 -6.12
CA THR A 68 16.91 3.65 -7.26
C THR A 68 16.23 3.78 -8.61
N ILE A 69 14.90 3.74 -8.68
CA ILE A 69 14.15 3.88 -9.94
C ILE A 69 13.42 5.21 -10.06
N ASN A 70 13.51 6.10 -9.08
CA ASN A 70 12.82 7.39 -9.12
C ASN A 70 13.19 8.18 -10.37
N TYR A 71 14.50 8.31 -10.65
CA TYR A 71 14.98 9.00 -11.84
C TYR A 71 14.39 8.41 -13.14
N THR A 72 14.37 7.08 -13.25
CA THR A 72 13.79 6.37 -14.41
C THR A 72 12.32 6.68 -14.61
N ILE A 73 11.54 6.67 -13.51
CA ILE A 73 10.10 6.94 -13.56
C ILE A 73 9.82 8.43 -13.83
N GLU A 74 10.61 9.33 -13.26
CA GLU A 74 10.50 10.77 -13.54
C GLU A 74 10.79 11.07 -15.02
N HIS A 75 11.85 10.46 -15.59
CA HIS A 75 12.16 10.57 -17.01
C HIS A 75 11.02 10.04 -17.88
N MET A 76 10.50 8.87 -17.55
CA MET A 76 9.33 8.31 -18.22
C MET A 76 8.13 9.28 -18.21
N CYS A 77 7.87 9.93 -17.07
CA CYS A 77 6.79 10.90 -16.99
C CYS A 77 7.01 12.12 -17.89
N ARG A 78 8.24 12.65 -17.94
CA ARG A 78 8.58 13.77 -18.83
C ARG A 78 8.47 13.43 -20.29
N ASP A 79 9.00 12.27 -20.70
CA ASP A 79 9.10 11.88 -22.10
C ASP A 79 7.76 11.44 -22.69
N TYR A 80 6.95 10.71 -21.91
CA TYR A 80 5.72 10.09 -22.41
C TYR A 80 4.44 10.85 -22.05
N PHE A 81 4.39 11.49 -20.87
CA PHE A 81 3.25 12.32 -20.46
C PHE A 81 3.49 13.81 -20.72
N HIS A 82 4.72 14.23 -21.01
CA HIS A 82 5.15 15.62 -21.11
C HIS A 82 4.85 16.44 -19.85
N LEU A 83 4.95 15.79 -18.69
CA LEU A 83 4.65 16.36 -17.38
C LEU A 83 5.80 16.12 -16.41
N GLU A 84 6.04 17.12 -15.55
CA GLU A 84 6.90 16.96 -14.40
C GLU A 84 6.09 16.29 -13.26
N PRO A 85 6.45 15.07 -12.83
CA PRO A 85 5.73 14.40 -11.77
C PRO A 85 6.05 15.03 -10.41
N ARG A 86 5.10 14.96 -9.48
CA ARG A 86 5.32 15.34 -8.09
C ARG A 86 5.56 14.11 -7.25
N LEU A 87 6.73 14.02 -6.61
CA LEU A 87 7.00 13.00 -5.61
C LEU A 87 6.44 13.45 -4.26
N LEU A 88 5.84 12.51 -3.54
CA LEU A 88 5.42 12.74 -2.16
C LEU A 88 6.65 12.82 -1.26
N VAL A 89 6.99 14.03 -0.85
CA VAL A 89 8.15 14.34 0.00
C VAL A 89 7.71 15.06 1.28
N PRO A 90 8.52 15.01 2.35
CA PRO A 90 8.26 15.76 3.56
C PRO A 90 8.07 17.26 3.28
N GLY A 91 7.08 17.86 3.94
CA GLY A 91 6.74 19.29 3.76
C GLY A 91 5.57 19.56 2.81
N MET A 92 5.10 18.57 2.05
CA MET A 92 3.88 18.71 1.24
C MET A 92 2.63 18.84 2.14
N LYS A 93 1.63 19.55 1.63
CA LYS A 93 0.34 19.73 2.32
C LYS A 93 -0.43 18.40 2.30
N THR A 94 -0.45 17.68 3.41
CA THR A 94 -1.19 16.42 3.55
C THR A 94 -2.56 16.60 4.19
N GLY A 95 -2.77 17.69 4.93
CA GLY A 95 -3.94 17.89 5.78
C GLY A 95 -3.91 17.04 7.05
N LEU A 96 -2.79 16.36 7.33
CA LEU A 96 -2.56 15.60 8.56
C LEU A 96 -1.54 16.30 9.45
N ASN A 97 -1.77 16.24 10.76
CA ASN A 97 -0.74 16.55 11.73
C ASN A 97 0.06 15.26 12.01
N ILE A 98 1.29 15.20 11.49
CA ILE A 98 2.14 14.01 11.62
C ILE A 98 2.86 14.06 12.97
N ARG A 99 2.46 13.19 13.90
CA ARG A 99 3.03 13.04 15.26
C ARG A 99 4.13 11.97 15.28
N TYR A 100 4.98 11.95 14.28
CA TYR A 100 6.11 11.04 14.19
C TYR A 100 7.38 11.74 14.68
N GLU A 101 8.24 11.08 15.46
CA GLU A 101 9.46 11.69 16.03
C GLU A 101 10.36 12.25 14.93
N ASN A 102 10.58 11.48 13.87
CA ASN A 102 11.28 11.93 12.66
C ASN A 102 10.39 11.74 11.42
N PRO A 103 9.62 12.76 11.01
CA PRO A 103 8.74 12.66 9.85
C PRO A 103 9.44 12.29 8.53
N ARG A 104 10.75 12.49 8.43
CA ARG A 104 11.54 12.14 7.22
C ARG A 104 11.74 10.64 7.05
N GLU A 105 11.59 9.86 8.11
CA GLU A 105 11.68 8.39 8.08
C GLU A 105 10.34 7.72 7.72
N LEU A 106 9.27 8.50 7.69
CA LEU A 106 7.94 7.97 7.39
C LEU A 106 7.80 7.71 5.89
N GLY A 107 7.50 6.46 5.54
CA GLY A 107 7.27 6.06 4.15
C GLY A 107 6.11 6.86 3.52
N SER A 108 6.29 7.26 2.28
CA SER A 108 5.31 8.04 1.52
C SER A 108 3.99 7.29 1.33
N ASP A 109 4.04 5.97 1.15
CA ASP A 109 2.89 5.08 1.10
C ASP A 109 2.03 5.13 2.37
N ARG A 110 2.68 5.17 3.55
CA ARG A 110 1.99 5.28 4.84
C ARG A 110 1.32 6.65 5.01
N ILE A 111 1.96 7.73 4.54
CA ILE A 111 1.36 9.07 4.51
C ILE A 111 0.13 9.08 3.61
N ALA A 112 0.24 8.52 2.40
CA ALA A 112 -0.87 8.44 1.47
C ALA A 112 -2.05 7.65 2.06
N ASN A 113 -1.80 6.47 2.67
CA ASN A 113 -2.83 5.68 3.34
C ASN A 113 -3.50 6.46 4.48
N ALA A 114 -2.72 7.16 5.32
CA ALA A 114 -3.25 7.96 6.41
C ALA A 114 -4.14 9.12 5.93
N VAL A 115 -3.73 9.81 4.84
CA VAL A 115 -4.54 10.86 4.21
C VAL A 115 -5.86 10.31 3.67
N ALA A 116 -5.82 9.16 2.98
CA ALA A 116 -7.03 8.51 2.48
C ALA A 116 -7.97 8.11 3.61
N VAL A 117 -7.44 7.44 4.65
CA VAL A 117 -8.24 7.02 5.80
C VAL A 117 -8.86 8.20 6.51
N SER A 118 -8.07 9.22 6.82
CA SER A 118 -8.56 10.43 7.50
C SER A 118 -9.67 11.13 6.70
N THR A 119 -9.54 11.18 5.38
CA THR A 119 -10.49 11.90 4.51
C THR A 119 -11.77 11.10 4.25
N LEU A 120 -11.67 9.78 4.05
CA LEU A 120 -12.79 8.93 3.65
C LEU A 120 -13.56 8.37 4.85
N TYR A 121 -12.88 8.09 5.94
CA TYR A 121 -13.43 7.35 7.08
C TYR A 121 -13.41 8.16 8.38
N GLY A 122 -12.60 9.23 8.44
CA GLY A 122 -12.37 9.98 9.68
C GLY A 122 -11.48 9.20 10.66
N GLY A 123 -11.41 9.73 11.88
CA GLY A 123 -10.71 9.10 13.01
C GLY A 123 -11.60 9.03 14.25
N PRO A 124 -11.26 8.20 15.25
CA PRO A 124 -10.07 7.35 15.30
C PRO A 124 -10.17 6.13 14.35
N SER A 125 -9.10 5.87 13.62
CA SER A 125 -9.04 4.76 12.67
C SER A 125 -7.66 4.11 12.64
N ILE A 126 -7.64 2.81 12.37
CA ILE A 126 -6.44 2.03 12.09
C ILE A 126 -6.46 1.63 10.62
N PHE A 127 -5.36 1.75 9.92
CA PHE A 127 -5.23 1.15 8.60
C PHE A 127 -4.14 0.10 8.57
N ILE A 128 -4.32 -0.90 7.71
CA ILE A 128 -3.37 -2.00 7.52
C ILE A 128 -3.12 -2.14 6.02
N ASP A 129 -1.86 -2.06 5.59
CA ASP A 129 -1.47 -2.41 4.23
C ASP A 129 -0.77 -3.77 4.23
N PHE A 130 -1.40 -4.74 3.60
CA PHE A 130 -0.90 -6.10 3.41
C PHE A 130 -0.05 -6.20 2.14
N GLY A 131 1.09 -5.50 2.15
CA GLY A 131 2.06 -5.44 1.07
C GLY A 131 3.21 -6.44 1.19
N THR A 132 4.38 -6.06 0.69
CA THR A 132 5.65 -6.80 0.88
C THR A 132 5.99 -6.89 2.37
N ALA A 133 5.94 -5.77 3.07
CA ALA A 133 5.79 -5.70 4.52
C ALA A 133 4.31 -5.49 4.86
N THR A 134 3.91 -5.85 6.08
CA THR A 134 2.61 -5.45 6.64
C THR A 134 2.82 -4.19 7.45
N THR A 135 2.20 -3.10 7.03
CA THR A 135 2.29 -1.83 7.75
C THR A 135 0.96 -1.48 8.40
N TYR A 136 1.03 -1.02 9.63
CA TYR A 136 -0.11 -0.54 10.39
C TYR A 136 0.07 0.96 10.62
N GLY A 137 -1.00 1.71 10.55
CA GLY A 137 -0.98 3.12 10.89
C GLY A 137 -2.24 3.55 11.61
N VAL A 138 -2.10 4.57 12.42
CA VAL A 138 -3.17 5.08 13.29
C VAL A 138 -3.43 6.54 13.00
N VAL A 139 -4.70 6.87 12.77
CA VAL A 139 -5.18 8.25 12.64
C VAL A 139 -6.11 8.57 13.81
N SER A 140 -5.83 9.67 14.53
CA SER A 140 -6.65 10.13 15.66
C SER A 140 -7.92 10.84 15.18
N ALA A 141 -8.88 11.04 16.11
CA ALA A 141 -10.08 11.85 15.86
C ALA A 141 -9.75 13.33 15.52
N LYS A 142 -8.52 13.78 15.81
CA LYS A 142 -8.05 15.15 15.53
C LYS A 142 -7.25 15.25 14.22
N THR A 143 -7.39 14.27 13.32
CA THR A 143 -6.67 14.26 12.04
C THR A 143 -5.14 14.23 12.25
N GLU A 144 -4.67 13.46 13.24
CA GLU A 144 -3.25 13.27 13.52
C GLU A 144 -2.82 11.86 13.10
N PHE A 145 -1.71 11.74 12.40
CA PHE A 145 -1.05 10.46 12.21
C PHE A 145 -0.17 10.17 13.44
N LEU A 146 -0.55 9.18 14.24
CA LEU A 146 0.08 8.87 15.52
C LEU A 146 1.27 7.91 15.41
N GLY A 147 1.46 7.28 14.26
CA GLY A 147 2.46 6.22 14.09
C GLY A 147 1.82 4.87 13.77
N GLY A 148 2.47 3.79 14.18
CA GLY A 148 1.96 2.45 13.94
C GLY A 148 3.03 1.36 14.09
N ALA A 149 2.85 0.23 13.40
CA ALA A 149 3.77 -0.91 13.43
C ALA A 149 4.16 -1.35 12.01
N ILE A 150 5.27 -2.07 11.90
CA ILE A 150 5.71 -2.71 10.65
C ILE A 150 6.09 -4.14 10.99
N GLY A 151 5.55 -5.09 10.25
CA GLY A 151 5.87 -6.52 10.35
C GLY A 151 6.17 -7.13 8.98
N PRO A 152 6.65 -8.37 8.94
CA PRO A 152 6.84 -9.07 7.68
C PRO A 152 5.51 -9.36 7.00
N GLY A 153 5.44 -9.20 5.68
CA GLY A 153 4.29 -9.66 4.90
C GLY A 153 4.29 -11.19 4.73
N LEU A 154 3.12 -11.77 4.44
CA LEU A 154 2.94 -13.23 4.30
C LEU A 154 3.91 -13.87 3.30
N ARG A 155 4.12 -13.24 2.14
CA ARG A 155 5.06 -13.74 1.13
C ARG A 155 6.51 -13.71 1.62
N MET A 156 6.87 -12.70 2.43
CA MET A 156 8.19 -12.58 3.04
C MET A 156 8.40 -13.69 4.07
N MET A 157 7.39 -13.99 4.91
CA MET A 157 7.46 -15.10 5.87
C MET A 157 7.65 -16.45 5.19
N ASN A 158 6.88 -16.74 4.12
CA ASN A 158 7.02 -17.95 3.34
C ASN A 158 8.43 -18.08 2.73
N ARG A 159 8.91 -17.01 2.11
CA ARG A 159 10.25 -16.95 1.54
C ARG A 159 11.32 -17.14 2.62
N ALA A 160 11.19 -16.52 3.79
CA ALA A 160 12.17 -16.63 4.87
C ALA A 160 12.34 -18.08 5.33
N LEU A 161 11.25 -18.85 5.47
CA LEU A 161 11.33 -20.28 5.82
C LEU A 161 11.98 -21.10 4.71
N SER A 162 11.61 -20.90 3.45
CA SER A 162 12.14 -21.68 2.33
C SER A 162 13.60 -21.36 2.01
N THR A 163 14.05 -20.12 2.20
CA THR A 163 15.46 -19.74 1.95
C THR A 163 16.36 -19.88 3.17
N GLY A 164 15.77 -19.77 4.37
CA GLY A 164 16.51 -19.85 5.65
C GLY A 164 16.69 -21.27 6.18
N THR A 165 16.15 -22.28 5.51
CA THR A 165 16.25 -23.68 5.95
C THR A 165 16.59 -24.60 4.79
N ALA A 166 17.29 -25.71 5.09
CA ALA A 166 17.75 -26.64 4.06
C ALA A 166 16.64 -27.56 3.48
N LYS A 167 15.50 -27.71 4.16
CA LYS A 167 14.50 -28.76 3.83
C LYS A 167 13.06 -28.26 3.73
N LEU A 168 12.77 -27.02 4.12
CA LEU A 168 11.41 -26.52 4.07
C LEU A 168 11.11 -25.92 2.67
N PRO A 169 10.07 -26.42 1.98
CA PRO A 169 9.71 -25.91 0.67
C PRO A 169 8.97 -24.58 0.78
N SER A 170 8.97 -23.80 -0.30
CA SER A 170 8.00 -22.72 -0.48
C SER A 170 6.60 -23.33 -0.68
N ILE A 171 5.60 -22.73 -0.04
CA ILE A 171 4.23 -23.27 -0.03
C ILE A 171 3.26 -22.28 -0.66
N GLU A 172 2.11 -22.77 -1.10
CA GLU A 172 0.97 -21.93 -1.45
C GLU A 172 0.31 -21.39 -0.17
N LEU A 173 -0.02 -20.11 -0.18
CA LEU A 173 -0.61 -19.40 0.97
C LEU A 173 -2.13 -19.65 1.03
N VAL A 174 -2.50 -20.88 1.38
CA VAL A 174 -3.87 -21.33 1.57
C VAL A 174 -4.04 -21.77 3.02
N LEU A 175 -5.06 -21.24 3.70
CA LEU A 175 -5.33 -21.58 5.09
C LEU A 175 -5.73 -23.06 5.19
N PRO A 176 -4.99 -23.90 5.93
CA PRO A 176 -5.35 -25.29 6.11
C PRO A 176 -6.57 -25.41 7.05
N PRO A 177 -7.41 -26.44 6.90
CA PRO A 177 -8.63 -26.60 7.69
C PRO A 177 -8.36 -26.88 9.17
N GLN A 178 -7.14 -27.25 9.53
CA GLN A 178 -6.72 -27.58 10.89
C GLN A 178 -5.33 -27.03 11.19
N VAL A 179 -5.13 -26.54 12.42
CA VAL A 179 -3.82 -26.05 12.88
C VAL A 179 -2.83 -27.21 13.05
N ILE A 180 -3.32 -28.37 13.51
CA ILE A 180 -2.47 -29.57 13.66
C ILE A 180 -2.32 -30.22 12.28
N GLY A 181 -1.29 -29.79 11.54
CA GLY A 181 -0.94 -30.35 10.23
C GLY A 181 -0.29 -31.74 10.35
N LYS A 182 -0.51 -32.56 9.33
CA LYS A 182 0.05 -33.93 9.25
C LYS A 182 1.11 -34.09 8.17
N THR A 183 1.45 -33.00 7.47
CA THR A 183 2.52 -32.96 6.46
C THR A 183 3.36 -31.72 6.67
N THR A 184 4.60 -31.70 6.16
CA THR A 184 5.46 -30.51 6.23
C THR A 184 4.78 -29.29 5.62
N VAL A 185 4.10 -29.44 4.49
CA VAL A 185 3.37 -28.35 3.82
C VAL A 185 2.25 -27.82 4.71
N SER A 186 1.38 -28.68 5.24
CA SER A 186 0.28 -28.24 6.11
C SER A 186 0.77 -27.63 7.42
N ASN A 187 1.89 -28.10 7.96
CA ASN A 187 2.51 -27.53 9.16
C ASN A 187 3.04 -26.11 8.88
N ILE A 188 3.71 -25.89 7.74
CA ILE A 188 4.18 -24.56 7.34
C ILE A 188 2.99 -23.62 7.09
N GLN A 189 1.96 -24.10 6.36
CA GLN A 189 0.74 -23.33 6.13
C GLN A 189 0.08 -22.91 7.44
N ALA A 190 -0.10 -23.84 8.36
CA ALA A 190 -0.69 -23.56 9.66
C ALA A 190 0.13 -22.53 10.45
N GLY A 191 1.44 -22.74 10.58
CA GLY A 191 2.32 -21.84 11.33
C GLY A 191 2.34 -20.42 10.75
N ILE A 192 2.47 -20.29 9.42
CA ILE A 192 2.48 -18.98 8.77
C ILE A 192 1.11 -18.29 8.88
N LEU A 193 0.03 -18.96 8.48
CA LEU A 193 -1.25 -18.29 8.29
C LEU A 193 -1.98 -18.01 9.60
N TYR A 194 -2.11 -19.01 10.48
CA TYR A 194 -2.70 -18.79 11.80
C TYR A 194 -1.83 -17.85 12.66
N GLY A 195 -0.50 -18.01 12.60
CA GLY A 195 0.42 -17.10 13.30
C GLY A 195 0.32 -15.67 12.81
N TYR A 196 0.20 -15.48 11.48
CA TYR A 196 0.04 -14.16 10.88
C TYR A 196 -1.29 -13.50 11.26
N ILE A 197 -2.41 -14.23 11.13
CA ILE A 197 -3.75 -13.73 11.51
C ILE A 197 -3.76 -13.35 12.99
N GLY A 198 -3.27 -14.23 13.87
CA GLY A 198 -3.19 -13.93 15.30
C GLY A 198 -2.29 -12.73 15.62
N SER A 199 -1.20 -12.52 14.85
CA SER A 199 -0.37 -11.32 15.02
C SER A 199 -1.12 -10.04 14.63
N VAL A 200 -1.89 -10.08 13.55
CA VAL A 200 -2.73 -8.94 13.11
C VAL A 200 -3.77 -8.62 14.17
N GLU A 201 -4.49 -9.62 14.66
CA GLU A 201 -5.49 -9.46 15.73
C GLU A 201 -4.88 -8.86 16.99
N LYS A 202 -3.72 -9.38 17.40
CA LYS A 202 -3.04 -8.90 18.60
C LYS A 202 -2.57 -7.46 18.46
N ILE A 203 -1.95 -7.10 17.33
CA ILE A 203 -1.45 -5.75 17.09
C ILE A 203 -2.62 -4.75 17.04
N VAL A 204 -3.67 -5.06 16.28
CA VAL A 204 -4.85 -4.19 16.20
C VAL A 204 -5.55 -4.06 17.56
N GLY A 205 -5.68 -5.17 18.30
CA GLY A 205 -6.25 -5.15 19.64
C GLY A 205 -5.48 -4.23 20.60
N GLN A 206 -4.14 -4.27 20.56
CA GLN A 206 -3.31 -3.36 21.37
C GLN A 206 -3.44 -1.90 20.92
N MET A 207 -3.44 -1.63 19.61
CA MET A 207 -3.66 -0.28 19.07
C MET A 207 -5.02 0.29 19.49
N LYS A 208 -6.09 -0.53 19.46
CA LYS A 208 -7.41 -0.12 19.96
C LYS A 208 -7.39 0.22 21.46
N GLN A 209 -6.68 -0.56 22.25
CA GLN A 209 -6.51 -0.28 23.69
C GLN A 209 -5.74 1.02 23.94
N GLU A 210 -4.64 1.27 23.23
CA GLU A 210 -3.82 2.49 23.36
C GLU A 210 -4.57 3.74 22.89
N LEU A 211 -5.41 3.63 21.85
CA LEU A 211 -6.24 4.74 21.38
C LEU A 211 -7.34 5.11 22.38
N GLY A 212 -7.80 4.16 23.18
CA GLY A 212 -8.79 4.40 24.21
C GLY A 212 -10.07 5.02 23.66
N GLY A 213 -10.94 4.25 23.02
CA GLY A 213 -12.20 4.78 22.45
C GLY A 213 -13.09 3.67 21.94
N GLU A 214 -14.35 4.01 21.78
CA GLU A 214 -15.32 3.16 21.11
C GLU A 214 -15.33 3.48 19.60
N ASN A 215 -15.74 2.51 18.76
CA ASN A 215 -15.93 2.67 17.32
C ASN A 215 -14.67 3.00 16.50
N ILE A 216 -13.51 2.41 16.86
CA ILE A 216 -12.29 2.54 16.07
C ILE A 216 -12.40 1.66 14.83
N ARG A 217 -12.47 2.28 13.65
CA ARG A 217 -12.54 1.58 12.37
C ARG A 217 -11.18 1.02 11.97
N VAL A 218 -11.19 -0.19 11.40
CA VAL A 218 -10.00 -0.86 10.85
C VAL A 218 -10.16 -1.04 9.36
N ILE A 219 -9.40 -0.30 8.57
CA ILE A 219 -9.43 -0.31 7.11
C ILE A 219 -8.21 -1.06 6.59
N ALA A 220 -8.42 -2.05 5.74
CA ALA A 220 -7.36 -2.82 5.14
C ALA A 220 -7.15 -2.48 3.66
N THR A 221 -5.92 -2.54 3.21
CA THR A 221 -5.53 -2.50 1.80
C THR A 221 -4.46 -3.55 1.52
N GLY A 222 -4.02 -3.69 0.27
CA GLY A 222 -2.98 -4.63 -0.11
C GLY A 222 -3.50 -6.00 -0.55
N GLY A 223 -2.59 -6.79 -1.12
CA GLY A 223 -2.96 -8.01 -1.84
C GLY A 223 -3.45 -9.17 -0.98
N MET A 224 -3.14 -9.17 0.33
CA MET A 224 -3.55 -10.22 1.27
C MET A 224 -4.71 -9.81 2.19
N ALA A 225 -5.30 -8.62 1.99
CA ALA A 225 -6.37 -8.11 2.83
C ALA A 225 -7.59 -9.04 2.87
N HIS A 226 -8.00 -9.58 1.71
CA HIS A 226 -9.14 -10.52 1.64
C HIS A 226 -8.88 -11.82 2.40
N LEU A 227 -7.66 -12.37 2.33
CA LEU A 227 -7.32 -13.59 3.05
C LEU A 227 -7.46 -13.39 4.56
N VAL A 228 -6.96 -12.27 5.08
CA VAL A 228 -7.07 -11.98 6.52
C VAL A 228 -8.51 -11.70 6.92
N LYS A 229 -9.24 -10.86 6.17
CA LYS A 229 -10.64 -10.52 6.47
C LYS A 229 -11.57 -11.74 6.44
N SER A 230 -11.33 -12.69 5.55
CA SER A 230 -12.13 -13.93 5.48
C SER A 230 -11.90 -14.87 6.67
N ASN A 231 -10.88 -14.62 7.49
CA ASN A 231 -10.48 -15.50 8.60
C ASN A 231 -10.32 -14.74 9.93
N SER A 232 -10.77 -13.49 10.00
CA SER A 232 -10.71 -12.65 11.20
C SER A 232 -11.69 -11.49 11.10
N ASP A 233 -12.37 -11.19 12.18
CA ASP A 233 -13.33 -10.08 12.29
C ASP A 233 -12.67 -8.74 12.62
N VAL A 234 -11.33 -8.70 12.70
CA VAL A 234 -10.61 -7.50 13.14
C VAL A 234 -10.64 -6.36 12.11
N ILE A 235 -10.93 -6.68 10.83
CA ILE A 235 -10.98 -5.73 9.72
C ILE A 235 -12.44 -5.37 9.41
N ASP A 236 -12.78 -4.09 9.48
CA ASP A 236 -14.12 -3.62 9.17
C ASP A 236 -14.34 -3.48 7.66
N GLU A 237 -13.36 -2.94 6.94
CA GLU A 237 -13.48 -2.66 5.50
C GLU A 237 -12.18 -2.90 4.74
N ILE A 238 -12.28 -3.32 3.48
CA ILE A 238 -11.16 -3.40 2.54
C ILE A 238 -11.31 -2.32 1.48
N ASN A 239 -10.31 -1.46 1.38
CA ASN A 239 -10.20 -0.48 0.31
C ASN A 239 -8.92 -0.76 -0.51
N PRO A 240 -9.05 -1.43 -1.67
CA PRO A 240 -7.88 -1.82 -2.46
C PRO A 240 -7.16 -0.62 -3.12
N ASP A 241 -7.79 0.54 -3.17
CA ASP A 241 -7.29 1.74 -3.82
C ASP A 241 -6.83 2.82 -2.83
N LEU A 242 -6.70 2.47 -1.56
CA LEU A 242 -6.45 3.39 -0.46
C LEU A 242 -5.23 4.29 -0.73
N THR A 243 -4.08 3.70 -1.05
CA THR A 243 -2.83 4.44 -1.31
C THR A 243 -2.98 5.39 -2.49
N LEU A 244 -3.53 4.90 -3.61
CA LEU A 244 -3.70 5.69 -4.84
C LEU A 244 -4.70 6.84 -4.64
N THR A 245 -5.77 6.61 -3.88
CA THR A 245 -6.72 7.65 -3.48
C THR A 245 -6.05 8.70 -2.59
N GLY A 246 -5.21 8.29 -1.65
CA GLY A 246 -4.44 9.20 -0.82
C GLY A 246 -3.50 10.08 -1.64
N LEU A 247 -2.82 9.53 -2.64
CA LEU A 247 -1.96 10.28 -3.55
C LEU A 247 -2.74 11.31 -4.34
N ARG A 248 -3.90 10.96 -4.88
CA ARG A 248 -4.80 11.92 -5.55
C ARG A 248 -5.19 13.07 -4.62
N LEU A 249 -5.63 12.75 -3.40
CA LEU A 249 -6.02 13.75 -2.41
C LEU A 249 -4.87 14.69 -2.04
N ILE A 250 -3.64 14.16 -1.91
CA ILE A 250 -2.45 14.97 -1.66
C ILE A 250 -2.13 15.86 -2.87
N TYR A 251 -2.21 15.32 -4.09
CA TYR A 251 -2.03 16.11 -5.30
C TYR A 251 -2.96 17.32 -5.33
N GLU A 252 -4.26 17.09 -5.14
CA GLU A 252 -5.29 18.14 -5.16
C GLU A 252 -5.04 19.25 -4.12
N ARG A 253 -4.48 18.92 -2.95
CA ARG A 253 -4.12 19.88 -1.90
C ARG A 253 -2.88 20.72 -2.24
N ASN A 254 -2.11 20.34 -3.26
CA ASN A 254 -0.84 20.98 -3.62
C ASN A 254 -0.84 21.64 -4.99
N ILE A 255 -1.94 21.65 -5.72
CA ILE A 255 -2.06 22.34 -7.04
C ILE A 255 -2.72 23.71 -6.97
N GLY A 256 -3.14 24.13 -5.76
CA GLY A 256 -3.79 25.44 -5.49
C GLY A 256 -2.81 26.47 -4.94
#